data_7a4eaf1fd3e7f7f607fe71bfaa29556b
#
_entry.id   7a4eaf1fd3e7f7f607fe71bfaa29556b
#
_cell.length_a   1.000
_cell.length_b   1.000
_cell.length_c   1.000
_cell.angle_alpha   90.00
_cell.angle_beta   90.00
_cell.angle_gamma   90.00
#
_symmetry.space_group_name_H-M   'P 1'
#
loop_
_entity.id
_entity.type
_entity.pdbx_description
1 polymer ?
#
loop_
_entity_poly.entity_id
_entity_poly.type
_entity_poly.pdbx_seq_one_letter_code
_entity_poly.pdbx_strand_id
1 'polypeptide(L)'
;VHIVPATNLACPIDGLPIETHGAQRRCAAGHSFDMAREGYCNFLVVQHKASRDPGDSKHMVAARRRFLDAGHFEPIADLVFDAVRNCAKSVEGVAFNIIDAGCGEGYYLDHLGRLAAASPQTGTLGLAGIDVSKWAVKAAARRKVSATWLVANNRIPPFLDGSVDLVLCLFGFPIWEGFRKIQKPGGHMLLVDPAADHLLELREIIYPTVERSKPPPLTHAEAAGYAQKHEQELRLSVTLSETEAIQDLLAMTPHAHRMPQARRQALAELSTLSVTVHVAIRLLTLEGS
;
A
#
# COMPACT_ATOMS: atom_id res chain seq x y z
N VAL A 1 -18.24 -11.49 4.19
CA VAL A 1 -17.52 -10.42 4.93
C VAL A 1 -18.11 -9.07 4.57
N HIS A 2 -18.39 -8.24 5.58
CA HIS A 2 -18.88 -6.88 5.37
C HIS A 2 -17.70 -5.90 5.32
N ILE A 3 -17.62 -5.08 4.26
CA ILE A 3 -16.55 -4.08 4.08
C ILE A 3 -17.09 -2.71 4.43
N VAL A 4 -16.42 -2.02 5.35
CA VAL A 4 -16.77 -0.66 5.77
C VAL A 4 -15.54 0.25 5.70
N PRO A 5 -15.71 1.57 5.53
CA PRO A 5 -14.62 2.51 5.72
C PRO A 5 -14.14 2.47 7.17
N ALA A 6 -12.84 2.49 7.40
CA ALA A 6 -12.28 2.62 8.75
C ALA A 6 -12.66 3.99 9.35
N THR A 7 -13.07 3.99 10.62
CA THR A 7 -13.54 5.20 11.34
C THR A 7 -12.65 5.60 12.51
N ASN A 8 -11.63 4.80 12.83
CA ASN A 8 -10.68 5.00 13.92
C ASN A 8 -9.62 6.08 13.62
N LEU A 9 -10.07 7.22 13.09
CA LEU A 9 -9.20 8.31 12.65
C LEU A 9 -8.78 9.24 13.78
N ALA A 10 -7.54 9.72 13.71
CA ALA A 10 -7.00 10.75 14.58
C ALA A 10 -6.69 12.03 13.80
N CYS A 11 -6.88 13.17 14.44
CA CYS A 11 -6.51 14.45 13.89
C CYS A 11 -4.98 14.55 13.73
N PRO A 12 -4.47 14.88 12.52
CA PRO A 12 -3.03 14.95 12.27
C PRO A 12 -2.34 16.15 12.98
N ILE A 13 -3.11 17.01 13.64
CA ILE A 13 -2.61 18.20 14.34
C ILE A 13 -2.49 17.95 15.85
N ASP A 14 -3.51 17.35 16.47
CA ASP A 14 -3.60 17.17 17.92
C ASP A 14 -3.81 15.73 18.38
N GLY A 15 -4.02 14.78 17.45
CA GLY A 15 -4.26 13.36 17.77
C GLY A 15 -5.66 13.03 18.29
N LEU A 16 -6.55 14.02 18.46
CA LEU A 16 -7.91 13.76 18.93
C LEU A 16 -8.74 12.98 17.91
N PRO A 17 -9.75 12.22 18.34
CA PRO A 17 -10.65 11.52 17.43
C PRO A 17 -11.27 12.44 16.39
N ILE A 18 -11.40 11.94 15.18
CA ILE A 18 -12.04 12.63 14.05
C ILE A 18 -13.43 12.03 13.82
N GLU A 19 -14.42 12.91 13.74
CA GLU A 19 -15.80 12.56 13.39
C GLU A 19 -16.16 13.10 12.00
N THR A 20 -17.13 12.45 11.35
CA THR A 20 -17.64 12.86 10.04
C THR A 20 -18.86 13.74 10.21
N HIS A 21 -18.80 14.97 9.70
CA HIS A 21 -19.87 15.95 9.70
C HIS A 21 -20.21 16.36 8.25
N GLY A 22 -21.11 15.61 7.61
CA GLY A 22 -21.45 15.82 6.20
C GLY A 22 -20.22 15.63 5.29
N ALA A 23 -19.84 16.70 4.58
CA ALA A 23 -18.67 16.71 3.69
C ALA A 23 -17.35 17.09 4.40
N GLN A 24 -17.32 17.12 5.71
CA GLN A 24 -16.13 17.48 6.50
C GLN A 24 -15.83 16.42 7.56
N ARG A 25 -14.58 16.36 7.93
CA ARG A 25 -14.07 15.60 9.08
C ARG A 25 -13.52 16.57 10.11
N ARG A 26 -13.95 16.46 11.37
CA ARG A 26 -13.59 17.41 12.44
C ARG A 26 -13.15 16.70 13.71
N CYS A 27 -12.24 17.30 14.46
CA CYS A 27 -11.94 16.92 15.83
C CYS A 27 -12.61 17.87 16.83
N ALA A 28 -12.63 17.47 18.10
CA ALA A 28 -13.24 18.27 19.18
C ALA A 28 -12.55 19.63 19.39
N ALA A 29 -11.27 19.78 19.03
CA ALA A 29 -10.55 21.06 19.08
C ALA A 29 -10.88 22.01 17.90
N GLY A 30 -11.77 21.59 16.98
CA GLY A 30 -12.24 22.44 15.88
C GLY A 30 -11.42 22.34 14.59
N HIS A 31 -10.35 21.52 14.52
CA HIS A 31 -9.67 21.29 13.28
C HIS A 31 -10.60 20.59 12.29
N SER A 32 -10.66 21.11 11.06
CA SER A 32 -11.60 20.66 10.03
C SER A 32 -10.88 20.36 8.72
N PHE A 33 -11.28 19.25 8.08
CA PHE A 33 -10.69 18.75 6.84
C PHE A 33 -11.82 18.45 5.85
N ASP A 34 -11.83 19.11 4.71
CA ASP A 34 -12.83 18.91 3.69
C ASP A 34 -12.65 17.56 2.98
N MET A 35 -13.76 16.90 2.74
CA MET A 35 -13.81 15.74 1.87
C MET A 35 -13.87 16.20 0.41
N ALA A 36 -12.91 15.74 -0.39
CA ALA A 36 -12.93 16.00 -1.82
C ALA A 36 -14.15 15.32 -2.49
N ARG A 37 -14.57 15.84 -3.64
CA ARG A 37 -15.69 15.26 -4.42
C ARG A 37 -15.50 13.78 -4.74
N GLU A 38 -14.25 13.33 -4.86
CA GLU A 38 -13.89 11.94 -5.12
C GLU A 38 -13.97 11.04 -3.86
N GLY A 39 -14.22 11.60 -2.66
CA GLY A 39 -14.40 10.85 -1.42
C GLY A 39 -13.15 10.65 -0.58
N TYR A 40 -12.07 11.42 -0.80
CA TYR A 40 -10.87 11.39 0.03
C TYR A 40 -10.72 12.66 0.86
N CYS A 41 -9.96 12.60 1.98
CA CYS A 41 -9.54 13.77 2.74
C CYS A 41 -8.02 13.98 2.65
N ASN A 42 -7.60 15.23 2.72
CA ASN A 42 -6.19 15.59 2.79
C ASN A 42 -5.80 15.92 4.25
N PHE A 43 -5.10 15.00 4.90
CA PHE A 43 -4.59 15.12 6.26
C PHE A 43 -3.09 15.45 6.29
N LEU A 44 -2.46 15.65 5.12
CA LEU A 44 -1.06 16.05 5.04
C LEU A 44 -0.91 17.55 5.34
N VAL A 45 -0.59 17.88 6.59
CA VAL A 45 -0.33 19.26 7.01
C VAL A 45 0.92 19.83 6.31
N VAL A 46 0.88 21.15 6.03
CA VAL A 46 1.91 21.81 5.20
C VAL A 46 3.32 21.64 5.76
N GLN A 47 3.46 21.67 7.08
CA GLN A 47 4.76 21.50 7.77
C GLN A 47 5.39 20.13 7.56
N HIS A 48 4.61 19.13 7.19
CA HIS A 48 5.06 17.74 6.95
C HIS A 48 5.29 17.41 5.47
N LYS A 49 5.20 18.40 4.58
CA LYS A 49 5.47 18.21 3.15
C LYS A 49 6.96 18.31 2.86
N ALA A 50 7.54 17.26 2.31
CA ALA A 50 8.93 17.25 1.83
C ALA A 50 9.12 18.03 0.52
N SER A 51 8.05 18.20 -0.27
CA SER A 51 8.04 18.93 -1.55
C SER A 51 6.65 19.51 -1.81
N ARG A 52 6.52 20.34 -2.86
CA ARG A 52 5.23 20.93 -3.27
C ARG A 52 4.20 19.86 -3.68
N ASP A 53 4.65 18.79 -4.35
CA ASP A 53 3.83 17.66 -4.83
C ASP A 53 4.55 16.35 -4.49
N PRO A 54 4.44 15.83 -3.25
CA PRO A 54 5.15 14.65 -2.80
C PRO A 54 4.54 13.37 -3.35
N GLY A 55 5.38 12.34 -3.48
CA GLY A 55 4.99 11.01 -3.94
C GLY A 55 4.88 10.91 -5.47
N ASP A 56 4.16 9.89 -5.93
CA ASP A 56 4.03 9.57 -7.35
C ASP A 56 3.28 10.65 -8.14
N SER A 57 3.77 10.95 -9.33
CA SER A 57 3.14 11.86 -10.27
C SER A 57 1.84 11.26 -10.85
N LYS A 58 0.99 12.12 -11.42
CA LYS A 58 -0.23 11.67 -12.10
C LYS A 58 0.05 10.63 -13.20
N HIS A 59 1.15 10.77 -13.92
CA HIS A 59 1.57 9.84 -14.98
C HIS A 59 1.94 8.48 -14.40
N MET A 60 2.76 8.44 -13.33
CA MET A 60 3.14 7.20 -12.66
C MET A 60 1.93 6.46 -12.10
N VAL A 61 1.01 7.19 -11.46
CA VAL A 61 -0.25 6.63 -10.93
C VAL A 61 -1.11 6.03 -12.05
N ALA A 62 -1.22 6.70 -13.20
CA ALA A 62 -2.00 6.20 -14.32
C ALA A 62 -1.37 4.93 -14.95
N ALA A 63 -0.05 4.91 -15.11
CA ALA A 63 0.70 3.75 -15.59
C ALA A 63 0.54 2.55 -14.64
N ARG A 64 0.73 2.77 -13.33
CA ARG A 64 0.52 1.72 -12.32
C ARG A 64 -0.88 1.16 -12.38
N ARG A 65 -1.89 2.02 -12.50
CA ARG A 65 -3.28 1.57 -12.58
C ARG A 65 -3.53 0.66 -13.78
N ARG A 66 -3.07 1.05 -14.98
CA ARG A 66 -3.23 0.21 -16.19
C ARG A 66 -2.54 -1.14 -16.01
N PHE A 67 -1.30 -1.12 -15.54
CA PHE A 67 -0.50 -2.32 -15.35
C PHE A 67 -1.13 -3.29 -14.34
N LEU A 68 -1.57 -2.79 -13.18
CA LEU A 68 -2.17 -3.60 -12.13
C LEU A 68 -3.59 -4.08 -12.52
N ASP A 69 -4.40 -3.22 -13.15
CA ASP A 69 -5.75 -3.59 -13.62
C ASP A 69 -5.71 -4.62 -14.76
N ALA A 70 -4.57 -4.75 -15.49
CA ALA A 70 -4.33 -5.84 -16.43
C ALA A 70 -4.03 -7.21 -15.76
N GLY A 71 -3.95 -7.26 -14.43
CA GLY A 71 -3.79 -8.50 -13.65
C GLY A 71 -2.37 -9.02 -13.52
N HIS A 72 -1.35 -8.29 -13.99
CA HIS A 72 0.03 -8.79 -13.98
C HIS A 72 0.56 -9.11 -12.57
N PHE A 73 0.03 -8.46 -11.53
CA PHE A 73 0.39 -8.70 -10.12
C PHE A 73 -0.77 -9.31 -9.30
N GLU A 74 -1.80 -9.84 -9.97
CA GLU A 74 -2.94 -10.48 -9.30
C GLU A 74 -2.51 -11.61 -8.35
N PRO A 75 -1.55 -12.51 -8.68
CA PRO A 75 -1.09 -13.53 -7.74
C PRO A 75 -0.50 -12.98 -6.44
N ILE A 76 0.11 -11.77 -6.45
CA ILE A 76 0.55 -11.10 -5.23
C ILE A 76 -0.66 -10.65 -4.41
N ALA A 77 -1.65 -10.06 -5.07
CA ALA A 77 -2.86 -9.57 -4.41
C ALA A 77 -3.68 -10.71 -3.79
N ASP A 78 -3.71 -11.89 -4.41
CA ASP A 78 -4.32 -13.10 -3.87
C ASP A 78 -3.63 -13.56 -2.57
N LEU A 79 -2.29 -13.57 -2.56
CA LEU A 79 -1.54 -13.92 -1.35
C LEU A 79 -1.71 -12.89 -0.22
N VAL A 80 -1.82 -11.60 -0.57
CA VAL A 80 -2.17 -10.54 0.40
C VAL A 80 -3.55 -10.80 0.99
N PHE A 81 -4.55 -11.12 0.16
CA PHE A 81 -5.90 -11.47 0.63
C PHE A 81 -5.89 -12.70 1.55
N ASP A 82 -5.16 -13.77 1.20
CA ASP A 82 -5.08 -14.97 2.02
C ASP A 82 -4.44 -14.68 3.39
N ALA A 83 -3.40 -13.86 3.43
CA ALA A 83 -2.78 -13.43 4.68
C ALA A 83 -3.75 -12.61 5.55
N VAL A 84 -4.46 -11.64 4.95
CA VAL A 84 -5.50 -10.85 5.63
C VAL A 84 -6.60 -11.75 6.19
N ARG A 85 -7.12 -12.66 5.37
CA ARG A 85 -8.17 -13.62 5.76
C ARG A 85 -7.75 -14.47 6.95
N ASN A 86 -6.49 -14.89 7.00
CA ASN A 86 -5.96 -15.69 8.11
C ASN A 86 -5.84 -14.87 9.40
N CYS A 87 -5.42 -13.61 9.33
CA CYS A 87 -5.37 -12.70 10.49
C CYS A 87 -6.77 -12.37 11.02
N ALA A 88 -7.73 -12.14 10.14
CA ALA A 88 -9.07 -11.69 10.51
C ALA A 88 -9.96 -12.80 11.14
N LYS A 89 -9.60 -14.08 11.01
CA LYS A 89 -10.36 -15.21 11.58
C LYS A 89 -10.56 -15.16 13.09
N SER A 90 -9.71 -14.45 13.80
CA SER A 90 -9.62 -14.45 15.26
C SER A 90 -10.47 -13.36 15.93
N VAL A 91 -11.21 -12.53 15.17
CA VAL A 91 -11.93 -11.37 15.71
C VAL A 91 -13.42 -11.50 15.48
N GLU A 92 -14.17 -11.71 16.57
CA GLU A 92 -15.64 -11.72 16.55
C GLU A 92 -16.21 -10.38 17.05
N GLY A 93 -17.27 -9.89 16.42
CA GLY A 93 -18.14 -8.81 16.92
C GLY A 93 -17.64 -7.38 16.72
N VAL A 94 -16.38 -7.15 16.35
CA VAL A 94 -15.80 -5.81 16.10
C VAL A 94 -15.14 -5.78 14.72
N ALA A 95 -15.13 -4.63 14.07
CA ALA A 95 -14.45 -4.50 12.78
C ALA A 95 -12.93 -4.74 12.93
N PHE A 96 -12.37 -5.58 12.08
CA PHE A 96 -10.94 -5.78 11.94
C PHE A 96 -10.39 -4.66 11.05
N ASN A 97 -9.67 -3.71 11.64
CA ASN A 97 -9.19 -2.50 10.98
C ASN A 97 -7.88 -2.75 10.25
N ILE A 98 -7.90 -2.53 8.94
CA ILE A 98 -6.78 -2.73 8.03
C ILE A 98 -6.40 -1.38 7.42
N ILE A 99 -5.09 -1.06 7.45
CA ILE A 99 -4.54 0.12 6.82
C ILE A 99 -3.53 -0.30 5.75
N ASP A 100 -3.71 0.20 4.53
CA ASP A 100 -2.71 0.10 3.46
C ASP A 100 -1.85 1.37 3.47
N ALA A 101 -0.60 1.23 3.94
CA ALA A 101 0.34 2.32 4.17
C ALA A 101 1.26 2.51 2.95
N GLY A 102 0.93 3.46 2.10
CA GLY A 102 1.45 3.64 0.75
C GLY A 102 0.55 2.96 -0.26
N CYS A 103 -0.77 3.15 -0.12
CA CYS A 103 -1.80 2.44 -0.88
C CYS A 103 -1.78 2.69 -2.40
N GLY A 104 -0.97 3.65 -2.86
CA GLY A 104 -0.94 4.04 -4.25
C GLY A 104 -2.35 4.39 -4.76
N GLU A 105 -2.73 3.80 -5.88
CA GLU A 105 -4.03 4.00 -6.50
C GLU A 105 -5.12 3.00 -6.02
N GLY A 106 -4.85 2.29 -4.90
CA GLY A 106 -5.83 1.48 -4.17
C GLY A 106 -6.08 0.08 -4.71
N TYR A 107 -5.22 -0.45 -5.57
CA TYR A 107 -5.39 -1.76 -6.21
C TYR A 107 -5.56 -2.91 -5.21
N TYR A 108 -4.67 -3.02 -4.23
CA TYR A 108 -4.68 -4.14 -3.27
C TYR A 108 -5.91 -4.12 -2.37
N LEU A 109 -6.34 -2.95 -1.89
CA LEU A 109 -7.59 -2.85 -1.11
C LEU A 109 -8.83 -3.13 -1.97
N ASP A 110 -8.86 -2.72 -3.24
CA ASP A 110 -9.96 -3.03 -4.15
C ASP A 110 -10.05 -4.53 -4.44
N HIS A 111 -8.91 -5.18 -4.71
CA HIS A 111 -8.82 -6.62 -4.91
C HIS A 111 -9.28 -7.39 -3.66
N LEU A 112 -8.75 -7.00 -2.48
CA LEU A 112 -9.14 -7.55 -1.19
C LEU A 112 -10.66 -7.41 -0.97
N GLY A 113 -11.23 -6.24 -1.22
CA GLY A 113 -12.66 -5.99 -1.07
C GLY A 113 -13.52 -6.88 -1.96
N ARG A 114 -13.12 -7.10 -3.23
CA ARG A 114 -13.82 -7.99 -4.16
C ARG A 114 -13.81 -9.44 -3.69
N LEU A 115 -12.64 -9.95 -3.28
CA LEU A 115 -12.52 -11.34 -2.79
C LEU A 115 -13.23 -11.54 -1.45
N ALA A 116 -13.12 -10.57 -0.54
CA ALA A 116 -13.82 -10.63 0.75
C ALA A 116 -15.34 -10.65 0.59
N ALA A 117 -15.89 -9.85 -0.33
CA ALA A 117 -17.33 -9.85 -0.61
C ALA A 117 -17.85 -11.20 -1.17
N ALA A 118 -16.99 -11.94 -1.89
CA ALA A 118 -17.28 -13.27 -2.42
C ALA A 118 -17.02 -14.40 -1.39
N SER A 119 -16.39 -14.09 -0.27
CA SER A 119 -16.00 -15.08 0.75
C SER A 119 -17.20 -15.50 1.60
N PRO A 120 -17.34 -16.81 1.92
CA PRO A 120 -18.40 -17.30 2.83
C PRO A 120 -18.12 -16.96 4.30
N GLN A 121 -16.97 -16.39 4.65
CA GLN A 121 -16.63 -16.00 6.01
C GLN A 121 -17.56 -14.88 6.52
N THR A 122 -17.80 -14.85 7.81
CA THR A 122 -18.51 -13.78 8.50
C THR A 122 -17.52 -12.80 9.12
N GLY A 123 -17.96 -11.57 9.42
CA GLY A 123 -17.16 -10.54 10.05
C GLY A 123 -17.16 -9.22 9.27
N THR A 124 -16.57 -8.21 9.87
CA THR A 124 -16.49 -6.86 9.30
C THR A 124 -15.02 -6.46 9.16
N LEU A 125 -14.62 -5.97 7.97
CA LEU A 125 -13.32 -5.37 7.73
C LEU A 125 -13.47 -3.86 7.59
N GLY A 126 -12.79 -3.10 8.45
CA GLY A 126 -12.65 -1.65 8.34
C GLY A 126 -11.42 -1.31 7.49
N LEU A 127 -11.62 -0.73 6.32
CA LEU A 127 -10.51 -0.47 5.38
C LEU A 127 -10.14 1.00 5.32
N ALA A 128 -8.82 1.30 5.32
CA ALA A 128 -8.29 2.60 4.99
C ALA A 128 -7.01 2.49 4.14
N GLY A 129 -6.88 3.40 3.19
CA GLY A 129 -5.65 3.59 2.41
C GLY A 129 -5.06 4.97 2.65
N ILE A 130 -3.75 5.04 2.89
CA ILE A 130 -3.01 6.30 3.04
C ILE A 130 -1.84 6.35 2.05
N ASP A 131 -1.64 7.51 1.44
CA ASP A 131 -0.50 7.79 0.58
C ASP A 131 -0.16 9.29 0.64
N VAL A 132 1.10 9.64 0.45
CA VAL A 132 1.53 11.06 0.39
C VAL A 132 1.16 11.71 -0.94
N SER A 133 1.00 10.91 -2.02
CA SER A 133 0.59 11.39 -3.33
C SER A 133 -0.91 11.66 -3.39
N LYS A 134 -1.27 12.93 -3.53
CA LYS A 134 -2.66 13.32 -3.80
C LYS A 134 -3.21 12.67 -5.06
N TRP A 135 -2.38 12.44 -6.07
CA TRP A 135 -2.79 11.80 -7.33
C TRP A 135 -3.15 10.33 -7.13
N ALA A 136 -2.35 9.63 -6.31
CA ALA A 136 -2.59 8.24 -5.95
C ALA A 136 -3.91 8.11 -5.18
N VAL A 137 -4.07 8.84 -4.08
CA VAL A 137 -5.27 8.80 -3.24
C VAL A 137 -6.53 9.21 -4.01
N LYS A 138 -6.42 10.22 -4.90
CA LYS A 138 -7.53 10.60 -5.79
C LYS A 138 -7.93 9.48 -6.75
N ALA A 139 -6.97 8.70 -7.24
CA ALA A 139 -7.25 7.53 -8.09
C ALA A 139 -7.84 6.38 -7.27
N ALA A 140 -7.34 6.14 -6.07
CA ALA A 140 -7.84 5.14 -5.13
C ALA A 140 -9.30 5.38 -4.72
N ALA A 141 -9.65 6.64 -4.41
CA ALA A 141 -11.01 7.03 -4.05
C ALA A 141 -12.05 6.84 -5.18
N ARG A 142 -11.60 6.58 -6.42
CA ARG A 142 -12.46 6.23 -7.56
C ARG A 142 -12.63 4.73 -7.75
N ARG A 143 -11.98 3.90 -6.93
CA ARG A 143 -12.24 2.47 -6.89
C ARG A 143 -13.56 2.20 -6.17
N LYS A 144 -14.17 1.04 -6.43
CA LYS A 144 -15.50 0.71 -5.91
C LYS A 144 -15.50 0.19 -4.46
N VAL A 145 -14.34 -0.14 -3.92
CA VAL A 145 -14.23 -0.65 -2.55
C VAL A 145 -14.60 0.41 -1.53
N SER A 146 -15.36 0.01 -0.53
CA SER A 146 -15.76 0.87 0.59
C SER A 146 -14.60 1.02 1.57
N ALA A 147 -13.84 2.11 1.43
CA ALA A 147 -12.66 2.38 2.25
C ALA A 147 -12.52 3.88 2.57
N THR A 148 -11.82 4.19 3.65
CA THR A 148 -11.40 5.56 3.95
C THR A 148 -10.10 5.87 3.22
N TRP A 149 -10.07 6.95 2.44
CA TRP A 149 -8.92 7.36 1.64
C TRP A 149 -8.34 8.67 2.14
N LEU A 150 -7.05 8.67 2.49
CA LEU A 150 -6.39 9.84 3.09
C LEU A 150 -5.07 10.16 2.39
N VAL A 151 -4.88 11.43 2.03
CA VAL A 151 -3.54 11.94 1.73
C VAL A 151 -2.85 12.17 3.06
N ALA A 152 -1.88 11.35 3.41
CA ALA A 152 -1.22 11.36 4.71
C ALA A 152 0.20 10.81 4.65
N ASN A 153 0.95 11.00 5.74
CA ASN A 153 2.33 10.55 5.87
C ASN A 153 2.39 9.32 6.79
N ASN A 154 3.09 8.28 6.38
CA ASN A 154 3.31 7.07 7.16
C ASN A 154 4.14 7.30 8.44
N ARG A 155 4.82 8.44 8.57
CA ARG A 155 5.57 8.79 9.80
C ARG A 155 4.64 9.12 10.96
N ILE A 156 3.50 9.75 10.66
CA ILE A 156 2.45 10.08 11.63
C ILE A 156 1.13 9.66 10.99
N PRO A 157 0.81 8.35 10.99
CA PRO A 157 -0.43 7.87 10.41
C PRO A 157 -1.61 8.42 11.20
N PRO A 158 -2.65 8.98 10.56
CA PRO A 158 -3.74 9.67 11.24
C PRO A 158 -4.81 8.70 11.75
N PHE A 159 -4.41 7.79 12.64
CA PHE A 159 -5.27 6.82 13.30
C PHE A 159 -5.06 6.87 14.81
N LEU A 160 -6.09 6.53 15.56
CA LEU A 160 -6.05 6.44 17.01
C LEU A 160 -5.03 5.41 17.47
N ASP A 161 -4.33 5.72 18.56
CA ASP A 161 -3.36 4.81 19.17
C ASP A 161 -4.01 3.45 19.51
N GLY A 162 -3.32 2.35 19.22
CA GLY A 162 -3.78 1.01 19.54
C GLY A 162 -5.12 0.61 18.90
N SER A 163 -5.47 1.14 17.72
CA SER A 163 -6.77 0.92 17.09
C SER A 163 -6.74 0.11 15.79
N VAL A 164 -5.57 -0.23 15.30
CA VAL A 164 -5.35 -0.93 14.02
C VAL A 164 -4.96 -2.38 14.27
N ASP A 165 -5.63 -3.31 13.58
CA ASP A 165 -5.36 -4.74 13.69
C ASP A 165 -4.26 -5.19 12.71
N LEU A 166 -4.24 -4.62 11.50
CA LEU A 166 -3.28 -4.99 10.47
C LEU A 166 -2.83 -3.77 9.66
N VAL A 167 -1.52 -3.62 9.49
CA VAL A 167 -0.91 -2.68 8.54
C VAL A 167 -0.37 -3.46 7.35
N LEU A 168 -0.78 -3.09 6.14
CA LEU A 168 -0.17 -3.51 4.89
C LEU A 168 0.91 -2.48 4.51
N CYS A 169 2.12 -2.96 4.19
CA CYS A 169 3.19 -2.15 3.62
C CYS A 169 3.75 -2.90 2.41
N LEU A 170 3.14 -2.61 1.25
CA LEU A 170 3.35 -3.36 0.01
C LEU A 170 4.26 -2.56 -0.91
N PHE A 171 5.46 -3.07 -1.21
CA PHE A 171 6.49 -2.39 -2.00
C PHE A 171 6.88 -1.00 -1.44
N GLY A 172 6.64 -0.79 -0.16
CA GLY A 172 6.86 0.47 0.54
C GLY A 172 8.01 0.41 1.53
N PHE A 173 8.22 1.53 2.23
CA PHE A 173 9.20 1.61 3.31
C PHE A 173 8.46 1.69 4.66
N PRO A 174 8.58 0.68 5.53
CA PRO A 174 7.92 0.69 6.81
C PRO A 174 8.49 1.77 7.74
N ILE A 175 7.61 2.51 8.40
CA ILE A 175 7.94 3.49 9.44
C ILE A 175 7.51 2.89 10.79
N TRP A 176 8.41 2.12 11.38
CA TRP A 176 8.13 1.25 12.52
C TRP A 176 7.49 1.96 13.72
N GLU A 177 8.01 3.12 14.11
CA GLU A 177 7.49 3.89 15.26
C GLU A 177 6.05 4.37 15.01
N GLY A 178 5.78 4.91 13.81
CA GLY A 178 4.44 5.38 13.44
C GLY A 178 3.43 4.25 13.41
N PHE A 179 3.82 3.08 12.89
CA PHE A 179 2.93 1.93 12.78
C PHE A 179 2.69 1.27 14.14
N ARG A 180 3.76 1.08 14.95
CA ARG A 180 3.63 0.56 16.32
C ARG A 180 2.64 1.36 17.16
N LYS A 181 2.66 2.69 17.05
CA LYS A 181 1.81 3.57 17.83
C LYS A 181 0.32 3.32 17.58
N ILE A 182 -0.06 3.14 16.32
CA ILE A 182 -1.47 2.96 15.94
C ILE A 182 -1.96 1.53 16.05
N GLN A 183 -1.06 0.53 16.10
CA GLN A 183 -1.43 -0.87 16.16
C GLN A 183 -1.82 -1.31 17.57
N LYS A 184 -2.79 -2.22 17.62
CA LYS A 184 -3.15 -2.93 18.84
C LYS A 184 -1.99 -3.83 19.30
N PRO A 185 -1.82 -4.09 20.60
CA PRO A 185 -1.00 -5.19 21.06
C PRO A 185 -1.44 -6.50 20.38
N GLY A 186 -0.51 -7.27 19.84
CA GLY A 186 -0.82 -8.44 19.03
C GLY A 186 -1.26 -8.12 17.58
N GLY A 187 -1.32 -6.86 17.18
CA GLY A 187 -1.62 -6.45 15.81
C GLY A 187 -0.55 -6.93 14.82
N HIS A 188 -0.94 -7.04 13.56
CA HIS A 188 -0.12 -7.62 12.51
C HIS A 188 0.41 -6.59 11.52
N MET A 189 1.56 -6.88 10.92
CA MET A 189 2.08 -6.16 9.76
C MET A 189 2.38 -7.16 8.65
N LEU A 190 1.88 -6.86 7.44
CA LEU A 190 2.18 -7.62 6.23
C LEU A 190 3.09 -6.79 5.34
N LEU A 191 4.28 -7.32 5.08
CA LEU A 191 5.25 -6.73 4.17
C LEU A 191 5.26 -7.52 2.87
N VAL A 192 5.32 -6.81 1.74
CA VAL A 192 5.67 -7.38 0.43
C VAL A 192 6.85 -6.61 -0.11
N ASP A 193 7.99 -7.28 -0.20
CA ASP A 193 9.25 -6.70 -0.66
C ASP A 193 9.76 -7.39 -1.93
N PRO A 194 10.43 -6.66 -2.83
CA PRO A 194 11.16 -7.27 -3.94
C PRO A 194 12.21 -8.24 -3.42
N ALA A 195 12.24 -9.46 -3.97
CA ALA A 195 13.29 -10.44 -3.75
C ALA A 195 14.35 -10.38 -4.86
N ALA A 196 15.36 -11.24 -4.78
CA ALA A 196 16.60 -11.13 -5.55
C ALA A 196 16.45 -10.95 -7.06
N ASP A 197 15.50 -11.67 -7.66
CA ASP A 197 15.29 -11.67 -9.11
C ASP A 197 14.11 -10.79 -9.56
N HIS A 198 13.54 -9.96 -8.67
CA HIS A 198 12.41 -9.13 -9.02
C HIS A 198 12.74 -8.17 -10.17
N LEU A 199 11.98 -8.29 -11.26
CA LEU A 199 12.15 -7.54 -12.51
C LEU A 199 13.59 -7.58 -13.05
N LEU A 200 14.27 -8.74 -12.91
CA LEU A 200 15.68 -8.88 -13.28
C LEU A 200 15.90 -8.48 -14.73
N GLU A 201 15.09 -8.97 -15.65
CA GLU A 201 15.24 -8.75 -17.10
C GLU A 201 15.05 -7.27 -17.47
N LEU A 202 14.10 -6.59 -16.83
CA LEU A 202 13.96 -5.13 -16.99
C LEU A 202 15.18 -4.39 -16.44
N ARG A 203 15.70 -4.79 -15.29
CA ARG A 203 16.88 -4.18 -14.66
C ARG A 203 18.13 -4.38 -15.48
N GLU A 204 18.33 -5.53 -16.13
CA GLU A 204 19.44 -5.81 -17.04
C GLU A 204 19.42 -4.92 -18.29
N ILE A 205 18.23 -4.53 -18.76
CA ILE A 205 18.11 -3.56 -19.86
C ILE A 205 18.53 -2.16 -19.38
N ILE A 206 18.19 -1.79 -18.14
CA ILE A 206 18.40 -0.43 -17.61
C ILE A 206 19.83 -0.20 -17.12
N TYR A 207 20.37 -1.18 -16.39
CA TYR A 207 21.66 -1.04 -15.69
C TYR A 207 22.76 -1.87 -16.36
N PRO A 208 24.00 -1.36 -16.42
CA PRO A 208 25.13 -2.13 -16.93
C PRO A 208 25.49 -3.33 -16.03
N THR A 209 25.20 -3.25 -14.74
CA THR A 209 25.40 -4.31 -13.77
C THR A 209 24.19 -4.36 -12.83
N VAL A 210 23.65 -5.54 -12.61
CA VAL A 210 22.49 -5.75 -11.73
C VAL A 210 22.92 -6.53 -10.49
N GLU A 211 22.77 -5.90 -9.33
CA GLU A 211 22.91 -6.58 -8.04
C GLU A 211 21.61 -7.29 -7.68
N ARG A 212 21.73 -8.54 -7.23
CA ARG A 212 20.60 -9.32 -6.71
C ARG A 212 20.47 -9.04 -5.21
N SER A 213 19.59 -8.11 -4.87
CA SER A 213 19.36 -7.70 -3.48
C SER A 213 18.39 -8.65 -2.80
N LYS A 214 18.72 -9.08 -1.58
CA LYS A 214 17.76 -9.75 -0.69
C LYS A 214 16.72 -8.73 -0.18
N PRO A 215 15.54 -9.19 0.27
CA PRO A 215 14.62 -8.35 1.00
C PRO A 215 15.30 -7.65 2.19
N PRO A 216 14.86 -6.44 2.58
CA PRO A 216 15.46 -5.72 3.71
C PRO A 216 15.46 -6.58 4.99
N PRO A 217 16.53 -6.54 5.81
CA PRO A 217 16.57 -7.28 7.07
C PRO A 217 15.52 -6.73 8.05
N LEU A 218 15.04 -7.59 8.95
CA LEU A 218 14.00 -7.24 9.93
C LEU A 218 14.55 -6.68 11.26
N THR A 219 15.83 -6.34 11.34
CA THR A 219 16.45 -5.81 12.56
C THR A 219 15.75 -4.57 13.12
N HIS A 220 15.26 -3.68 12.26
CA HIS A 220 14.47 -2.52 12.70
C HIS A 220 13.05 -2.89 13.14
N ALA A 221 12.47 -3.94 12.56
CA ALA A 221 11.18 -4.47 13.00
C ALA A 221 11.30 -5.07 14.40
N GLU A 222 12.31 -5.91 14.61
CA GLU A 222 12.62 -6.55 15.91
C GLU A 222 12.89 -5.49 16.98
N ALA A 223 13.70 -4.47 16.69
CA ALA A 223 13.94 -3.35 17.59
C ALA A 223 12.66 -2.56 17.94
N ALA A 224 11.68 -2.55 17.04
CA ALA A 224 10.37 -1.92 17.26
C ALA A 224 9.36 -2.86 17.95
N GLY A 225 9.76 -4.07 18.32
CA GLY A 225 8.93 -5.04 19.02
C GLY A 225 8.08 -5.95 18.14
N TYR A 226 8.44 -6.09 16.86
CA TYR A 226 7.77 -7.04 15.96
C TYR A 226 8.51 -8.35 15.89
N ALA A 227 7.79 -9.46 15.92
CA ALA A 227 8.31 -10.79 15.66
C ALA A 227 7.78 -11.34 14.34
N GLN A 228 8.64 -11.94 13.53
CA GLN A 228 8.23 -12.61 12.30
C GLN A 228 7.49 -13.90 12.63
N LYS A 229 6.30 -14.07 12.06
CA LYS A 229 5.45 -15.26 12.25
C LYS A 229 5.40 -16.14 11.02
N HIS A 230 5.50 -15.55 9.83
CA HIS A 230 5.47 -16.29 8.57
C HIS A 230 6.27 -15.55 7.49
N GLU A 231 6.88 -16.34 6.61
CA GLU A 231 7.52 -15.85 5.39
C GLU A 231 7.25 -16.84 4.26
N GLN A 232 6.96 -16.30 3.10
CA GLN A 232 6.88 -17.06 1.86
C GLN A 232 7.37 -16.22 0.69
N GLU A 233 7.88 -16.88 -0.34
CA GLU A 233 8.27 -16.23 -1.58
C GLU A 233 7.28 -16.60 -2.68
N LEU A 234 7.00 -15.62 -3.55
CA LEU A 234 6.32 -15.86 -4.83
C LEU A 234 7.30 -15.55 -5.93
N ARG A 235 7.49 -16.52 -6.84
CA ARG A 235 8.30 -16.33 -8.03
C ARG A 235 7.54 -16.85 -9.25
N LEU A 236 7.26 -15.94 -10.20
CA LEU A 236 6.57 -16.26 -11.45
C LEU A 236 7.12 -15.43 -12.60
N SER A 237 6.85 -15.84 -13.83
CA SER A 237 7.17 -15.08 -15.04
C SER A 237 5.93 -14.42 -15.57
N VAL A 238 6.04 -13.13 -15.92
CA VAL A 238 4.99 -12.35 -16.57
C VAL A 238 5.49 -11.94 -17.94
N THR A 239 4.74 -12.29 -18.98
CA THR A 239 5.04 -11.86 -20.35
C THR A 239 4.16 -10.68 -20.73
N LEU A 240 4.79 -9.56 -21.03
CA LEU A 240 4.17 -8.34 -21.53
C LEU A 240 4.28 -8.36 -23.05
N SER A 241 3.14 -8.45 -23.73
CA SER A 241 3.06 -8.60 -25.19
C SER A 241 2.77 -7.28 -25.92
N GLU A 242 2.77 -6.17 -25.18
CA GLU A 242 2.48 -4.84 -25.72
C GLU A 242 3.50 -3.83 -25.20
N THR A 243 3.98 -2.97 -26.09
CA THR A 243 4.92 -1.89 -25.75
C THR A 243 4.37 -0.99 -24.63
N GLU A 244 3.05 -0.71 -24.62
CA GLU A 244 2.43 0.11 -23.58
C GLU A 244 2.55 -0.53 -22.19
N ALA A 245 2.34 -1.85 -22.06
CA ALA A 245 2.49 -2.57 -20.80
C ALA A 245 3.93 -2.53 -20.28
N ILE A 246 4.92 -2.62 -21.19
CA ILE A 246 6.35 -2.49 -20.85
C ILE A 246 6.66 -1.07 -20.35
N GLN A 247 6.12 -0.04 -21.00
CA GLN A 247 6.29 1.36 -20.59
C GLN A 247 5.60 1.62 -19.25
N ASP A 248 4.42 1.06 -19.01
CA ASP A 248 3.69 1.18 -17.77
C ASP A 248 4.44 0.52 -16.60
N LEU A 249 5.00 -0.69 -16.83
CA LEU A 249 5.85 -1.33 -15.83
C LEU A 249 7.05 -0.46 -15.47
N LEU A 250 7.74 0.11 -16.47
CA LEU A 250 8.85 1.01 -16.20
C LEU A 250 8.40 2.24 -15.40
N ALA A 251 7.34 2.92 -15.88
CA ALA A 251 6.88 4.19 -15.31
C ALA A 251 6.42 4.06 -13.86
N MET A 252 5.89 2.89 -13.45
CA MET A 252 5.44 2.65 -12.08
C MET A 252 6.58 2.29 -11.12
N THR A 253 7.81 2.08 -11.61
CA THR A 253 8.95 1.72 -10.78
C THR A 253 9.93 2.89 -10.59
N PRO A 254 10.74 2.89 -9.50
CA PRO A 254 11.78 3.90 -9.31
C PRO A 254 12.88 3.87 -10.38
N HIS A 255 12.95 2.81 -11.18
CA HIS A 255 13.94 2.65 -12.25
C HIS A 255 13.75 3.67 -13.39
N ALA A 256 12.54 4.17 -13.61
CA ALA A 256 12.24 5.17 -14.64
C ALA A 256 13.10 6.44 -14.51
N HIS A 257 13.35 6.89 -13.27
CA HIS A 257 14.14 8.10 -13.00
C HIS A 257 15.66 7.93 -13.18
N ARG A 258 16.14 6.69 -13.15
CA ARG A 258 17.58 6.36 -13.22
C ARG A 258 18.01 5.87 -14.59
N MET A 259 17.10 5.74 -15.54
CA MET A 259 17.38 5.18 -16.86
C MET A 259 18.10 6.18 -17.79
N PRO A 260 19.25 5.83 -18.38
CA PRO A 260 19.89 6.59 -19.43
C PRO A 260 19.01 6.70 -20.68
N GLN A 261 19.13 7.82 -21.41
CA GLN A 261 18.29 8.09 -22.60
C GLN A 261 18.42 7.01 -23.70
N ALA A 262 19.63 6.53 -23.96
CA ALA A 262 19.88 5.47 -24.94
C ALA A 262 19.15 4.15 -24.56
N ARG A 263 19.12 3.80 -23.27
CA ARG A 263 18.39 2.62 -22.77
C ARG A 263 16.89 2.78 -22.84
N ARG A 264 16.40 4.00 -22.65
CA ARG A 264 14.96 4.33 -22.79
C ARG A 264 14.49 4.09 -24.23
N GLN A 265 15.30 4.43 -25.21
CA GLN A 265 14.99 4.24 -26.61
C GLN A 265 14.96 2.76 -26.97
N ALA A 266 15.96 1.98 -26.52
CA ALA A 266 15.99 0.52 -26.70
C ALA A 266 14.75 -0.17 -26.08
N LEU A 267 14.32 0.25 -24.89
CA LEU A 267 13.13 -0.30 -24.24
C LEU A 267 11.84 0.06 -24.99
N ALA A 268 11.79 1.26 -25.61
CA ALA A 268 10.62 1.71 -26.39
C ALA A 268 10.42 0.92 -27.70
N GLU A 269 11.45 0.26 -28.19
CA GLU A 269 11.42 -0.58 -29.40
C GLU A 269 10.97 -2.01 -29.11
N LEU A 270 10.89 -2.42 -27.83
CA LEU A 270 10.43 -3.76 -27.48
C LEU A 270 8.91 -3.90 -27.66
N SER A 271 8.51 -4.92 -28.40
CA SER A 271 7.11 -5.32 -28.52
C SER A 271 6.71 -6.40 -27.50
N THR A 272 7.69 -7.08 -26.92
CA THR A 272 7.48 -8.15 -25.93
C THR A 272 8.61 -8.13 -24.92
N LEU A 273 8.28 -8.34 -23.65
CA LEU A 273 9.24 -8.50 -22.56
C LEU A 273 8.69 -9.49 -21.55
N SER A 274 9.43 -10.57 -21.27
CA SER A 274 9.15 -11.44 -20.13
C SER A 274 9.97 -10.98 -18.95
N VAL A 275 9.31 -10.78 -17.79
CA VAL A 275 9.95 -10.35 -16.55
C VAL A 275 9.67 -11.34 -15.42
N THR A 276 10.65 -11.52 -14.57
CA THR A 276 10.49 -12.29 -13.33
C THR A 276 9.86 -11.41 -12.27
N VAL A 277 8.71 -11.81 -11.77
CA VAL A 277 8.11 -11.24 -10.55
C VAL A 277 8.55 -12.13 -9.40
N HIS A 278 9.38 -11.59 -8.50
CA HIS A 278 9.92 -12.31 -7.36
C HIS A 278 9.81 -11.45 -6.11
N VAL A 279 8.94 -11.85 -5.18
CA VAL A 279 8.65 -11.10 -3.95
C VAL A 279 8.72 -11.99 -2.73
N ALA A 280 9.14 -11.41 -1.61
CA ALA A 280 9.01 -12.00 -0.28
C ALA A 280 7.80 -11.38 0.42
N ILE A 281 6.94 -12.24 0.98
CA ILE A 281 5.73 -11.86 1.71
C ILE A 281 5.96 -12.29 3.17
N ARG A 282 6.00 -11.31 4.06
CA ARG A 282 6.37 -11.52 5.47
C ARG A 282 5.27 -11.00 6.39
N LEU A 283 4.76 -11.88 7.25
CA LEU A 283 3.81 -11.53 8.30
C LEU A 283 4.54 -11.38 9.62
N LEU A 284 4.42 -10.21 10.21
CA LEU A 284 4.95 -9.89 11.53
C LEU A 284 3.81 -9.66 12.51
N THR A 285 4.08 -9.86 13.81
CA THR A 285 3.13 -9.52 14.88
C THR A 285 3.82 -8.61 15.87
N LEU A 286 3.14 -7.55 16.30
CA LEU A 286 3.60 -6.68 17.37
C LEU A 286 3.46 -7.42 18.70
N GLU A 287 4.59 -7.73 19.33
CA GLU A 287 4.59 -8.38 20.65
C GLU A 287 4.11 -7.39 21.70
N GLY A 288 3.18 -7.85 22.55
CA GLY A 288 2.69 -7.05 23.69
C GLY A 288 3.83 -6.78 24.67
N SER A 289 3.97 -5.52 25.06
CA SER A 289 4.84 -5.11 26.17
C SER A 289 4.24 -5.56 27.47
#